data_6a7cd41eebfb2cf2abb982fab71c825d
#
_entry.id   6a7cd41eebfb2cf2abb982fab71c825d
#
_cell.length_a   1.000
_cell.length_b   1.000
_cell.length_c   1.000
_cell.angle_alpha   90.00
_cell.angle_beta   90.00
_cell.angle_gamma   90.00
#
_symmetry.space_group_name_H-M   'P 1'
#
loop_
_entity.id
_entity.type
_entity.pdbx_description
1 polymer ?
#
loop_
_entity_poly.entity_id
_entity_poly.type
_entity_poly.pdbx_seq_one_letter_code
_entity_poly.pdbx_strand_id
1 'polypeptide(L)'
;MTTVDVKKLLDAGVHFGHLTRKRHPNMTPYIFMEKNGTHILDLNQTVHKLDESLKALSKIAKTGRRILFVATKKQAKDILVKHIKPLNMPYITERWPGGMLTNFVTIRKAVKKMTAIDKMKEDGTISTLSKRERLQLDRKRGKLDK
;
A
#
# COMPACT_ATOMS: atom_id res chain seq x y z
N MET A 1 15.89 -7.47 -19.02
CA MET A 1 15.42 -6.34 -18.19
C MET A 1 14.39 -5.61 -19.03
N THR A 2 13.14 -5.60 -18.64
CA THR A 2 12.07 -4.88 -19.35
C THR A 2 12.24 -3.40 -19.06
N THR A 3 12.98 -2.72 -19.90
CA THR A 3 13.04 -1.25 -19.89
C THR A 3 11.62 -0.76 -20.17
N VAL A 4 11.04 -0.06 -19.24
CA VAL A 4 9.69 0.51 -19.44
C VAL A 4 9.81 1.58 -20.50
N ASP A 5 9.02 1.43 -21.58
CA ASP A 5 9.03 2.38 -22.69
C ASP A 5 8.43 3.72 -22.24
N VAL A 6 9.16 4.81 -22.48
CA VAL A 6 8.71 6.19 -22.21
C VAL A 6 7.38 6.49 -22.90
N LYS A 7 7.16 5.96 -24.11
CA LYS A 7 5.93 6.14 -24.85
C LYS A 7 4.72 5.56 -24.10
N LYS A 8 4.86 4.37 -23.53
CA LYS A 8 3.80 3.75 -22.71
C LYS A 8 3.47 4.57 -21.46
N LEU A 9 4.48 5.17 -20.82
CA LEU A 9 4.28 6.06 -19.68
C LEU A 9 3.56 7.35 -20.08
N LEU A 10 3.89 7.89 -21.24
CA LEU A 10 3.23 9.06 -21.79
C LEU A 10 1.75 8.79 -22.08
N ASP A 11 1.45 7.69 -22.76
CA ASP A 11 0.10 7.25 -23.11
C ASP A 11 -0.76 6.98 -21.85
N ALA A 12 -0.13 6.46 -20.79
CA ALA A 12 -0.77 6.27 -19.49
C ALA A 12 -0.93 7.55 -18.66
N GLY A 13 -0.46 8.70 -19.14
CA GLY A 13 -0.58 9.98 -18.45
C GLY A 13 0.33 10.15 -17.22
N VAL A 14 1.40 9.34 -17.08
CA VAL A 14 2.31 9.38 -15.93
C VAL A 14 3.09 10.69 -15.83
N HIS A 15 3.18 11.45 -16.92
CA HIS A 15 3.86 12.74 -16.98
C HIS A 15 3.10 13.88 -16.27
N PHE A 16 1.81 13.71 -15.94
CA PHE A 16 1.07 14.73 -15.22
C PHE A 16 1.42 14.73 -13.74
N GLY A 17 1.95 15.83 -13.27
CA GLY A 17 2.27 16.08 -11.87
C GLY A 17 1.17 16.84 -11.14
N HIS A 18 1.53 17.51 -10.05
CA HIS A 18 0.63 18.34 -9.24
C HIS A 18 0.52 19.76 -9.77
N LEU A 19 -0.49 20.49 -9.31
CA LEU A 19 -0.62 21.92 -9.55
C LEU A 19 0.60 22.67 -9.01
N THR A 20 1.04 23.73 -9.69
CA THR A 20 2.21 24.53 -9.35
C THR A 20 2.19 25.05 -7.91
N ARG A 21 1.01 25.47 -7.40
CA ARG A 21 0.83 25.92 -6.01
C ARG A 21 1.07 24.83 -4.95
N LYS A 22 1.07 23.55 -5.34
CA LYS A 22 1.29 22.39 -4.43
C LYS A 22 2.68 21.78 -4.57
N ARG A 23 3.62 22.50 -5.17
CA ARG A 23 4.99 22.03 -5.39
C ARG A 23 5.75 21.89 -4.08
N HIS A 24 6.45 20.77 -3.92
CA HIS A 24 7.50 20.62 -2.92
C HIS A 24 8.85 21.06 -3.54
N PRO A 25 9.67 21.89 -2.88
CA PRO A 25 10.94 22.40 -3.45
C PRO A 25 11.87 21.30 -3.97
N ASN A 26 12.00 20.19 -3.25
CA ASN A 26 12.88 19.08 -3.64
C ASN A 26 12.44 18.33 -4.91
N MET A 27 11.24 18.60 -5.44
CA MET A 27 10.76 18.02 -6.70
C MET A 27 11.22 18.79 -7.94
N THR A 28 11.82 19.96 -7.76
CA THR A 28 12.28 20.81 -8.88
C THR A 28 13.15 20.07 -9.90
N PRO A 29 14.13 19.21 -9.52
CA PRO A 29 14.98 18.49 -10.48
C PRO A 29 14.22 17.48 -11.35
N TYR A 30 13.01 17.07 -10.95
CA TYR A 30 12.20 16.06 -11.64
C TYR A 30 11.09 16.65 -12.50
N ILE A 31 10.96 17.98 -12.50
CA ILE A 31 9.96 18.71 -13.28
C ILE A 31 10.58 19.12 -14.60
N PHE A 32 10.00 18.68 -15.71
CA PHE A 32 10.43 19.04 -17.06
C PHE A 32 9.99 20.46 -17.44
N MET A 33 8.69 20.76 -17.25
CA MET A 33 8.11 22.07 -17.56
C MET A 33 6.79 22.29 -16.80
N GLU A 34 6.28 23.51 -16.91
CA GLU A 34 4.94 23.87 -16.45
C GLU A 34 4.01 24.10 -17.63
N LYS A 35 2.80 23.54 -17.59
CA LYS A 35 1.77 23.73 -18.60
C LYS A 35 0.41 23.85 -17.93
N ASN A 36 -0.32 24.91 -18.25
CA ASN A 36 -1.66 25.18 -17.71
C ASN A 36 -1.75 25.09 -16.16
N GLY A 37 -0.73 25.65 -15.47
CA GLY A 37 -0.67 25.64 -14.01
C GLY A 37 -0.43 24.25 -13.39
N THR A 38 -0.02 23.28 -14.20
CA THR A 38 0.33 21.91 -13.76
C THR A 38 1.77 21.60 -14.17
N HIS A 39 2.52 20.97 -13.27
CA HIS A 39 3.85 20.49 -13.57
C HIS A 39 3.82 19.24 -14.44
N ILE A 40 4.70 19.19 -15.44
CA ILE A 40 4.95 18.00 -16.25
C ILE A 40 6.25 17.37 -15.77
N LEU A 41 6.20 16.09 -15.44
CA LEU A 41 7.34 15.34 -14.92
C LEU A 41 8.25 14.85 -16.04
N ASP A 42 9.56 14.80 -15.78
CA ASP A 42 10.53 14.22 -16.71
C ASP A 42 10.45 12.69 -16.68
N LEU A 43 9.91 12.11 -17.75
CA LEU A 43 9.75 10.67 -17.88
C LEU A 43 11.08 9.93 -18.02
N ASN A 44 12.13 10.55 -18.55
CA ASN A 44 13.45 9.91 -18.62
C ASN A 44 14.01 9.67 -17.24
N GLN A 45 13.89 10.64 -16.34
CA GLN A 45 14.25 10.46 -14.95
C GLN A 45 13.37 9.43 -14.24
N THR A 46 12.08 9.38 -14.57
CA THR A 46 11.15 8.38 -14.03
C THR A 46 11.59 6.97 -14.40
N VAL A 47 11.95 6.72 -15.67
CA VAL A 47 12.45 5.41 -16.13
C VAL A 47 13.75 5.06 -15.44
N HIS A 48 14.70 6.00 -15.35
CA HIS A 48 15.98 5.75 -14.65
C HIS A 48 15.78 5.37 -13.19
N LYS A 49 14.92 6.09 -12.45
CA LYS A 49 14.62 5.79 -11.04
C LYS A 49 13.84 4.49 -10.87
N LEU A 50 12.99 4.14 -11.82
CA LEU A 50 12.29 2.86 -11.83
C LEU A 50 13.26 1.70 -12.01
N ASP A 51 14.20 1.78 -12.94
CA ASP A 51 15.23 0.76 -13.15
C ASP A 51 16.14 0.60 -11.93
N GLU A 52 16.53 1.70 -11.29
CA GLU A 52 17.30 1.69 -10.05
C GLU A 52 16.52 0.96 -8.93
N SER A 53 15.23 1.27 -8.78
CA SER A 53 14.34 0.63 -7.80
C SER A 53 14.16 -0.87 -8.05
N LEU A 54 13.98 -1.26 -9.32
CA LEU A 54 13.84 -2.67 -9.71
C LEU A 54 15.11 -3.46 -9.41
N LYS A 55 16.29 -2.89 -9.67
CA LYS A 55 17.58 -3.50 -9.31
C LYS A 55 17.72 -3.69 -7.80
N ALA A 56 17.32 -2.69 -6.99
CA ALA A 56 17.34 -2.78 -5.54
C ALA A 56 16.41 -3.87 -5.02
N LEU A 57 15.15 -3.89 -5.49
CA LEU A 57 14.16 -4.92 -5.13
C LEU A 57 14.62 -6.33 -5.53
N SER A 58 15.20 -6.48 -6.73
CA SER A 58 15.75 -7.76 -7.18
C SER A 58 16.88 -8.27 -6.28
N LYS A 59 17.76 -7.38 -5.82
CA LYS A 59 18.82 -7.74 -4.84
C LYS A 59 18.21 -8.22 -3.52
N ILE A 60 17.20 -7.51 -3.00
CA ILE A 60 16.52 -7.88 -1.76
C ILE A 60 15.81 -9.23 -1.90
N ALA A 61 15.09 -9.44 -3.00
CA ALA A 61 14.38 -10.68 -3.26
C ALA A 61 15.34 -11.88 -3.36
N LYS A 62 16.51 -11.72 -3.98
CA LYS A 62 17.55 -12.77 -4.07
C LYS A 62 18.08 -13.19 -2.70
N THR A 63 18.04 -12.33 -1.68
CA THR A 63 18.44 -12.68 -0.31
C THR A 63 17.37 -13.44 0.48
N GLY A 64 16.21 -13.76 -0.13
CA GLY A 64 15.10 -14.45 0.52
C GLY A 64 14.30 -13.58 1.49
N ARG A 65 14.57 -12.29 1.55
CA ARG A 65 13.84 -11.36 2.43
C ARG A 65 12.44 -11.09 1.90
N ARG A 66 11.48 -10.95 2.81
CA ARG A 66 10.11 -10.59 2.47
C ARG A 66 10.00 -9.09 2.25
N ILE A 67 9.23 -8.71 1.22
CA ILE A 67 8.97 -7.31 0.86
C ILE A 67 7.52 -7.02 1.23
N LEU A 68 7.29 -5.96 2.00
CA LEU A 68 5.96 -5.47 2.31
C LEU A 68 5.53 -4.45 1.25
N PHE A 69 4.45 -4.77 0.53
CA PHE A 69 3.88 -3.88 -0.47
C PHE A 69 2.76 -3.02 0.13
N VAL A 70 2.79 -1.71 -0.10
CA VAL A 70 1.79 -0.77 0.43
C VAL A 70 1.16 0.02 -0.69
N ALA A 71 -0.16 -0.10 -0.85
CA ALA A 71 -0.93 0.63 -1.85
C ALA A 71 -2.29 1.08 -1.29
N THR A 72 -2.30 2.21 -0.60
CA THR A 72 -3.52 2.76 0.02
C THR A 72 -4.40 3.58 -0.94
N LYS A 73 -3.92 3.87 -2.15
CA LYS A 73 -4.67 4.60 -3.18
C LYS A 73 -5.68 3.68 -3.87
N LYS A 74 -6.91 4.14 -4.05
CA LYS A 74 -8.01 3.35 -4.66
C LYS A 74 -7.62 2.74 -6.01
N GLN A 75 -6.92 3.49 -6.85
CA GLN A 75 -6.49 3.05 -8.19
C GLN A 75 -5.45 1.92 -8.17
N ALA A 76 -4.66 1.82 -7.11
CA ALA A 76 -3.57 0.87 -7.00
C ALA A 76 -3.94 -0.43 -6.26
N LYS A 77 -4.99 -0.42 -5.42
CA LYS A 77 -5.36 -1.54 -4.55
C LYS A 77 -5.53 -2.85 -5.32
N ASP A 78 -6.45 -2.87 -6.26
CA ASP A 78 -6.83 -4.10 -6.99
C ASP A 78 -5.68 -4.61 -7.86
N ILE A 79 -4.94 -3.68 -8.48
CA ILE A 79 -3.77 -4.00 -9.29
C ILE A 79 -2.70 -4.67 -8.42
N LEU A 80 -2.42 -4.09 -7.24
CA LEU A 80 -1.43 -4.63 -6.32
C LEU A 80 -1.83 -6.02 -5.84
N VAL A 81 -3.07 -6.20 -5.39
CA VAL A 81 -3.57 -7.51 -4.92
C VAL A 81 -3.44 -8.56 -6.02
N LYS A 82 -3.84 -8.24 -7.25
CA LYS A 82 -3.76 -9.14 -8.40
C LYS A 82 -2.34 -9.67 -8.64
N HIS A 83 -1.32 -8.81 -8.49
CA HIS A 83 0.05 -9.19 -8.76
C HIS A 83 0.80 -9.77 -7.56
N ILE A 84 0.47 -9.34 -6.34
CA ILE A 84 1.23 -9.74 -5.13
C ILE A 84 0.67 -11.01 -4.49
N LYS A 85 -0.64 -11.24 -4.54
CA LYS A 85 -1.27 -12.44 -3.97
C LYS A 85 -0.65 -13.76 -4.46
N PRO A 86 -0.36 -13.94 -5.78
CA PRO A 86 0.30 -15.16 -6.26
C PRO A 86 1.72 -15.35 -5.73
N LEU A 87 2.41 -14.25 -5.36
CA LEU A 87 3.77 -14.28 -4.84
C LEU A 87 3.85 -14.59 -3.34
N ASN A 88 2.70 -14.69 -2.66
CA ASN A 88 2.60 -14.90 -1.21
C ASN A 88 3.45 -13.90 -0.38
N MET A 89 3.55 -12.66 -0.86
CA MET A 89 4.22 -11.57 -0.16
C MET A 89 3.20 -10.75 0.66
N PRO A 90 3.60 -10.17 1.80
CA PRO A 90 2.73 -9.33 2.60
C PRO A 90 2.38 -8.04 1.87
N TYR A 91 1.12 -7.60 1.98
CA TYR A 91 0.67 -6.34 1.40
C TYR A 91 -0.37 -5.64 2.28
N ILE A 92 -0.45 -4.30 2.14
CA ILE A 92 -1.43 -3.44 2.79
C ILE A 92 -2.11 -2.59 1.72
N THR A 93 -3.43 -2.70 1.63
CA THR A 93 -4.24 -1.98 0.65
C THR A 93 -5.26 -1.03 1.29
N GLU A 94 -5.57 -1.24 2.55
CA GLU A 94 -6.48 -0.38 3.30
C GLU A 94 -5.72 0.79 3.95
N ARG A 95 -5.97 1.06 5.18
CA ARG A 95 -5.30 2.13 5.92
C ARG A 95 -3.98 1.65 6.51
N TRP A 96 -2.94 2.47 6.41
CA TRP A 96 -1.71 2.25 7.18
C TRP A 96 -1.96 2.60 8.65
N PRO A 97 -1.93 1.65 9.59
CA PRO A 97 -2.09 1.94 11.01
C PRO A 97 -0.90 2.72 11.53
N GLY A 98 -1.15 3.80 12.26
CA GLY A 98 -0.09 4.53 12.96
C GLY A 98 0.64 3.63 13.94
N GLY A 99 1.97 3.72 13.97
CA GLY A 99 2.79 2.92 14.88
C GLY A 99 3.00 1.46 14.49
N MET A 100 2.65 1.05 13.25
CA MET A 100 2.83 -0.33 12.80
C MET A 100 4.26 -0.83 12.93
N LEU A 101 5.24 0.01 12.68
CA LEU A 101 6.67 -0.32 12.81
C LEU A 101 7.26 0.12 14.15
N THR A 102 6.75 1.18 14.78
CA THR A 102 7.31 1.78 15.99
C THR A 102 6.60 1.34 17.26
N ASN A 103 5.28 1.13 17.24
CA ASN A 103 4.48 0.66 18.38
C ASN A 103 3.92 -0.74 18.13
N PHE A 104 4.81 -1.66 17.84
CA PHE A 104 4.47 -3.04 17.50
C PHE A 104 3.70 -3.78 18.60
N VAL A 105 3.98 -3.46 19.86
CA VAL A 105 3.28 -4.07 21.02
C VAL A 105 1.78 -3.83 20.95
N THR A 106 1.36 -2.60 20.64
CA THR A 106 -0.05 -2.23 20.54
C THR A 106 -0.72 -2.91 19.33
N ILE A 107 -0.06 -2.96 18.19
CA ILE A 107 -0.55 -3.66 17.01
C ILE A 107 -0.74 -5.16 17.30
N ARG A 108 0.24 -5.77 17.97
CA ARG A 108 0.17 -7.19 18.35
C ARG A 108 -0.99 -7.47 19.33
N LYS A 109 -1.29 -6.54 20.26
CA LYS A 109 -2.48 -6.65 21.11
C LYS A 109 -3.79 -6.58 20.31
N ALA A 110 -3.83 -5.74 19.27
CA ALA A 110 -4.99 -5.64 18.37
C ALA A 110 -5.21 -6.92 17.59
N VAL A 111 -4.16 -7.51 17.02
CA VAL A 111 -4.20 -8.80 16.32
C VAL A 111 -4.65 -9.94 17.25
N LYS A 112 -4.12 -10.01 18.49
CA LYS A 112 -4.56 -11.00 19.49
C LYS A 112 -6.04 -10.85 19.84
N LYS A 113 -6.59 -9.63 19.90
CA LYS A 113 -8.01 -9.39 20.12
C LYS A 113 -8.86 -9.89 18.95
N MET A 114 -8.39 -9.68 17.72
CA MET A 114 -9.07 -10.17 16.51
C MET A 114 -9.13 -11.71 16.52
N THR A 115 -7.98 -12.37 16.70
CA THR A 115 -7.90 -13.84 16.78
C THR A 115 -8.75 -14.42 17.93
N ALA A 116 -8.85 -13.73 19.06
CA ALA A 116 -9.72 -14.16 20.15
C ALA A 116 -11.21 -14.12 19.78
N ILE A 117 -11.64 -13.07 19.04
CA ILE A 117 -13.02 -12.96 18.54
C ILE A 117 -13.30 -14.06 17.50
N ASP A 118 -12.36 -14.34 16.61
CA ASP A 118 -12.51 -15.38 15.59
C ASP A 118 -12.61 -16.77 16.24
N LYS A 119 -11.80 -17.08 17.26
CA LYS A 119 -11.92 -18.31 18.07
C LYS A 119 -13.28 -18.42 18.76
N MET A 120 -13.80 -17.35 19.38
CA MET A 120 -15.14 -17.36 19.98
C MET A 120 -16.25 -17.67 18.96
N LYS A 121 -16.03 -17.33 17.69
CA LYS A 121 -16.95 -17.68 16.59
C LYS A 121 -16.87 -19.17 16.25
N GLU A 122 -15.68 -19.70 16.14
CA GLU A 122 -15.41 -21.10 15.82
C GLU A 122 -15.91 -22.04 16.94
N ASP A 123 -15.63 -21.69 18.19
CA ASP A 123 -16.03 -22.46 19.37
C ASP A 123 -17.55 -22.37 19.71
N GLY A 124 -18.31 -21.56 18.96
CA GLY A 124 -19.72 -21.32 19.19
C GLY A 124 -20.05 -20.51 20.47
N THR A 125 -19.06 -20.09 21.24
CA THR A 125 -19.22 -19.29 22.47
C THR A 125 -19.97 -17.96 22.20
N ILE A 126 -19.90 -17.45 20.98
CA ILE A 126 -20.67 -16.26 20.56
C ILE A 126 -22.18 -16.46 20.69
N SER A 127 -22.69 -17.68 20.55
CA SER A 127 -24.13 -17.99 20.64
C SER A 127 -24.69 -17.80 22.05
N THR A 128 -23.85 -17.91 23.08
CA THR A 128 -24.23 -17.72 24.49
C THR A 128 -24.35 -16.22 24.88
N LEU A 129 -23.78 -15.33 24.06
CA LEU A 129 -23.81 -13.90 24.29
C LEU A 129 -25.14 -13.27 23.85
N SER A 130 -25.51 -12.14 24.47
CA SER A 130 -26.66 -11.36 24.05
C SER A 130 -26.52 -10.82 22.62
N LYS A 131 -27.62 -10.55 21.93
CA LYS A 131 -27.62 -9.99 20.56
C LYS A 131 -26.81 -8.69 20.47
N ARG A 132 -26.87 -7.84 21.50
CA ARG A 132 -26.13 -6.58 21.58
C ARG A 132 -24.63 -6.80 21.63
N GLU A 133 -24.17 -7.74 22.46
CA GLU A 133 -22.74 -8.06 22.60
C GLU A 133 -22.17 -8.66 21.32
N ARG A 134 -22.91 -9.59 20.70
CA ARG A 134 -22.54 -10.15 19.37
C ARG A 134 -22.31 -9.04 18.35
N LEU A 135 -23.24 -8.11 18.24
CA LEU A 135 -23.13 -7.00 17.31
C LEU A 135 -21.91 -6.07 17.63
N GLN A 136 -21.62 -5.85 18.91
CA GLN A 136 -20.45 -5.06 19.30
C GLN A 136 -19.13 -5.77 18.96
N LEU A 137 -19.06 -7.09 19.15
CA LEU A 137 -17.88 -7.88 18.79
C LEU A 137 -17.66 -7.89 17.27
N ASP A 138 -18.73 -8.05 16.48
CA ASP A 138 -18.63 -8.01 15.01
C ASP A 138 -18.16 -6.64 14.50
N ARG A 139 -18.69 -5.56 15.04
CA ARG A 139 -18.24 -4.21 14.72
C ARG A 139 -16.77 -3.99 15.11
N LYS A 140 -16.35 -4.54 16.26
CA LYS A 140 -14.97 -4.44 16.73
C LYS A 140 -14.03 -5.25 15.84
N ARG A 141 -14.41 -6.47 15.49
CA ARG A 141 -13.64 -7.30 14.55
C ARG A 141 -13.49 -6.64 13.21
N GLY A 142 -14.58 -6.11 12.62
CA GLY A 142 -14.51 -5.39 11.34
C GLY A 142 -13.70 -4.08 11.35
N LYS A 143 -13.46 -3.49 12.53
CA LYS A 143 -12.52 -2.35 12.66
C LYS A 143 -11.06 -2.80 12.77
N LEU A 144 -10.81 -4.00 13.27
CA LEU A 144 -9.46 -4.55 13.44
C LEU A 144 -8.94 -5.24 12.17
N ASP A 145 -9.84 -5.65 11.28
CA ASP A 145 -9.56 -6.32 10.01
C ASP A 145 -9.13 -5.33 8.89
N LYS A 146 -9.42 -4.04 9.07
CA LYS A 146 -9.06 -2.94 8.15
C LYS A 146 -7.70 -2.33 8.47
#